data_511bae208baa22d34d181e0c599cc2a5
#
_entry.id   511bae208baa22d34d181e0c599cc2a5
#
_cell.length_a   1.000
_cell.length_b   1.000
_cell.length_c   1.000
_cell.angle_alpha   90.00
_cell.angle_beta   90.00
_cell.angle_gamma   90.00
#
_symmetry.space_group_name_H-M   'P 1'
#
loop_
_entity.id
_entity.type
_entity.pdbx_description
1 polymer ?
#
loop_
_entity_poly.entity_id
_entity_poly.type
_entity_poly.pdbx_seq_one_letter_code
_entity_poly.pdbx_strand_id
1 'polypeptide(L)'
;VMAEHEHTSRTAPTAATTATREVAGRGSVSSPGLPRIGRMPLAARLVLARLDRVRHGHLVVRLPDGSYRTFAGTDGGTAAVSELEVHRWRFFGRLLRRGDMGAGEAYVDGDWSSPDLVGLTRFFLDNEAELAPPNLVGAAGRLRDRLTHLLRSNTRTQARRNIHAHYDLSNELYELFLDPSMTYSSALFDRPGLDLEAAQRRKYQRLAEWAGLEAGQHVLEIGCGWGGFAEFAATELGCRVTGITLSKEQASFARRRMEDAGLSDRVQIRVVDYRDVDACFDAVVSIEMLEAVGHRFLDSFFETVDRVLRPGGRVALQTITIPDQIYERYRRGTDWIRAYVF
;
A
#
# COMPACT_ATOMS: atom_id res chain seq x y z
N VAL A 1 16.16 23.54 41.93
CA VAL A 1 17.60 23.88 41.96
C VAL A 1 17.95 24.24 40.53
N MET A 2 18.18 25.53 40.34
CA MET A 2 18.61 26.18 39.09
C MET A 2 20.06 25.83 38.80
N ALA A 3 20.40 25.68 37.52
CA ALA A 3 21.74 25.98 37.01
C ALA A 3 21.61 26.39 35.52
N GLU A 4 21.85 27.68 35.30
CA GLU A 4 22.16 28.33 34.03
C GLU A 4 23.53 27.89 33.53
N HIS A 5 23.72 27.76 32.22
CA HIS A 5 25.00 27.95 31.55
C HIS A 5 24.82 28.53 30.15
N GLU A 6 25.18 29.71 30.07
CA GLU A 6 25.92 30.64 29.21
C GLU A 6 26.12 30.29 27.73
N HIS A 7 25.72 31.30 26.96
CA HIS A 7 26.14 31.63 25.59
C HIS A 7 27.66 31.84 25.45
N THR A 8 28.24 31.25 24.41
CA THR A 8 29.45 31.80 23.80
C THR A 8 29.31 31.87 22.29
N SER A 9 29.24 33.11 21.83
CA SER A 9 29.39 33.52 20.44
C SER A 9 30.84 33.25 19.96
N ARG A 10 31.00 32.76 18.72
CA ARG A 10 32.25 32.91 17.97
C ARG A 10 31.97 33.38 16.55
N THR A 11 32.56 34.51 16.31
CA THR A 11 32.73 35.37 15.15
C THR A 11 33.31 34.66 13.92
N ALA A 12 32.83 35.07 12.76
CA ALA A 12 33.39 34.79 11.44
C ALA A 12 34.72 35.54 11.20
N PRO A 13 35.57 35.09 10.29
CA PRO A 13 36.49 36.00 9.63
C PRO A 13 36.18 36.20 8.15
N THR A 14 36.48 37.43 7.80
CA THR A 14 36.39 38.23 6.62
C THR A 14 37.28 37.78 5.46
N ALA A 15 36.78 37.97 4.25
CA ALA A 15 37.36 38.30 2.95
C ALA A 15 38.88 38.18 2.69
N ALA A 16 39.21 37.58 1.55
CA ALA A 16 40.41 37.91 0.74
C ALA A 16 40.09 37.73 -0.77
N THR A 17 39.93 38.78 -1.40
CA THR A 17 40.59 39.50 -2.50
C THR A 17 41.15 38.66 -3.65
N THR A 18 40.54 38.86 -4.81
CA THR A 18 40.97 38.99 -6.21
C THR A 18 42.39 38.60 -6.59
N ALA A 19 42.48 37.71 -7.59
CA ALA A 19 43.57 37.75 -8.57
C ALA A 19 43.05 37.30 -9.94
N THR A 20 42.86 38.26 -10.79
CA THR A 20 42.68 38.14 -12.25
C THR A 20 43.96 37.59 -12.86
N ARG A 21 43.90 36.51 -13.65
CA ARG A 21 44.97 36.08 -14.55
C ARG A 21 44.38 35.77 -15.91
N GLU A 22 44.50 36.72 -16.81
CA GLU A 22 44.35 36.53 -18.25
C GLU A 22 45.39 35.51 -18.74
N VAL A 23 44.89 34.47 -19.42
CA VAL A 23 45.70 33.68 -20.34
C VAL A 23 44.89 33.52 -21.63
N ALA A 24 45.35 34.28 -22.63
CA ALA A 24 44.92 34.11 -24.00
C ALA A 24 45.44 32.78 -24.56
N GLY A 25 44.57 31.89 -24.91
CA GLY A 25 44.85 30.66 -25.65
C GLY A 25 43.71 30.41 -26.62
N ARG A 26 43.93 30.74 -27.89
CA ARG A 26 43.05 30.35 -29.02
C ARG A 26 43.10 28.84 -29.20
N GLY A 27 42.20 28.13 -28.58
CA GLY A 27 41.86 26.74 -28.90
C GLY A 27 40.47 26.71 -29.47
N SER A 28 40.29 26.23 -30.69
CA SER A 28 39.00 25.98 -31.31
C SER A 28 38.24 24.94 -30.47
N VAL A 29 37.33 25.41 -29.62
CA VAL A 29 36.39 24.55 -28.91
C VAL A 29 35.33 24.13 -29.94
N SER A 30 35.43 22.87 -30.38
CA SER A 30 34.33 22.23 -31.10
C SER A 30 33.08 22.26 -30.19
N SER A 31 32.07 23.02 -30.57
CA SER A 31 30.78 23.04 -29.91
C SER A 31 30.25 21.62 -29.81
N PRO A 32 29.86 21.13 -28.62
CA PRO A 32 29.16 19.87 -28.52
C PRO A 32 27.89 20.01 -29.35
N GLY A 33 27.70 19.13 -30.32
CA GLY A 33 26.56 19.12 -31.21
C GLY A 33 25.26 19.15 -30.38
N LEU A 34 24.39 20.12 -30.65
CA LEU A 34 23.06 20.18 -30.10
C LEU A 34 22.41 18.79 -30.21
N PRO A 35 21.86 18.24 -29.13
CA PRO A 35 21.14 16.97 -29.18
C PRO A 35 20.07 17.08 -30.26
N ARG A 36 20.05 16.12 -31.19
CA ARG A 36 19.00 16.00 -32.19
C ARG A 36 17.66 16.00 -31.45
N ILE A 37 16.86 17.06 -31.59
CA ILE A 37 15.51 17.15 -31.09
C ILE A 37 14.71 16.09 -31.83
N GLY A 38 14.71 14.86 -31.33
CA GLY A 38 13.82 13.81 -31.78
C GLY A 38 12.39 14.30 -31.54
N ARG A 39 11.51 14.17 -32.54
CA ARG A 39 10.13 14.57 -32.40
C ARG A 39 9.53 13.86 -31.17
N MET A 40 9.07 14.63 -30.17
CA MET A 40 8.36 14.12 -29.01
C MET A 40 7.24 13.16 -29.45
N PRO A 41 7.20 11.91 -28.91
CA PRO A 41 6.18 10.94 -29.28
C PRO A 41 4.76 11.45 -29.05
N LEU A 42 3.81 11.03 -29.88
CA LEU A 42 2.40 11.45 -29.77
C LEU A 42 1.85 11.15 -28.36
N ALA A 43 2.19 9.99 -27.79
CA ALA A 43 1.77 9.62 -26.44
C ALA A 43 2.23 10.64 -25.38
N ALA A 44 3.48 11.11 -25.45
CA ALA A 44 4.00 12.14 -24.55
C ALA A 44 3.25 13.46 -24.73
N ARG A 45 3.01 13.88 -25.98
CA ARG A 45 2.25 15.10 -26.26
C ARG A 45 0.84 15.07 -25.68
N LEU A 46 0.15 13.93 -25.79
CA LEU A 46 -1.22 13.75 -25.26
C LEU A 46 -1.25 13.80 -23.74
N VAL A 47 -0.30 13.13 -23.06
CA VAL A 47 -0.22 13.14 -21.60
C VAL A 47 0.15 14.53 -21.09
N LEU A 48 1.17 15.17 -21.66
CA LEU A 48 1.58 16.52 -21.23
C LEU A 48 0.48 17.54 -21.45
N ALA A 49 -0.25 17.50 -22.58
CA ALA A 49 -1.41 18.36 -22.82
C ALA A 49 -2.56 18.09 -21.79
N ARG A 50 -2.60 16.91 -21.18
CA ARG A 50 -3.56 16.65 -20.12
C ARG A 50 -3.15 17.31 -18.82
N LEU A 51 -1.84 17.34 -18.51
CA LEU A 51 -1.29 18.02 -17.34
C LEU A 51 -1.50 19.54 -17.36
N ASP A 52 -1.77 20.16 -18.50
CA ASP A 52 -2.17 21.57 -18.59
C ASP A 52 -3.51 21.88 -17.88
N ARG A 53 -4.24 20.84 -17.44
CA ARG A 53 -5.54 20.99 -16.75
C ARG A 53 -5.44 20.93 -15.23
N VAL A 54 -4.25 20.76 -14.66
CA VAL A 54 -4.07 20.71 -13.20
C VAL A 54 -4.57 22.00 -12.55
N ARG A 55 -5.17 21.85 -11.37
CA ARG A 55 -5.70 22.96 -10.57
C ARG A 55 -4.94 23.19 -9.31
N HIS A 56 -4.36 22.11 -8.74
CA HIS A 56 -3.73 22.11 -7.43
C HIS A 56 -2.23 21.84 -7.57
N GLY A 57 -1.41 22.64 -6.86
CA GLY A 57 0.01 22.42 -6.74
C GLY A 57 0.85 22.72 -8.00
N HIS A 58 2.11 22.30 -7.97
CA HIS A 58 3.08 22.48 -9.05
C HIS A 58 3.75 21.17 -9.38
N LEU A 59 3.97 20.89 -10.68
CA LEU A 59 4.67 19.73 -11.17
C LEU A 59 5.75 20.12 -12.17
N VAL A 60 6.97 19.66 -11.95
CA VAL A 60 8.06 19.72 -12.93
C VAL A 60 8.25 18.32 -13.52
N VAL A 61 8.14 18.20 -14.84
CA VAL A 61 8.39 16.98 -15.61
C VAL A 61 9.67 17.13 -16.39
N ARG A 62 10.69 16.34 -16.05
CA ARG A 62 11.93 16.20 -16.84
C ARG A 62 11.72 15.11 -17.89
N LEU A 63 12.13 15.39 -19.13
CA LEU A 63 11.89 14.50 -20.27
C LEU A 63 13.19 13.79 -20.70
N PRO A 64 13.09 12.65 -21.41
CA PRO A 64 14.29 11.87 -21.83
C PRO A 64 15.26 12.61 -22.76
N ASP A 65 14.83 13.69 -23.38
CA ASP A 65 15.69 14.55 -24.24
C ASP A 65 16.40 15.66 -23.44
N GLY A 66 16.25 15.68 -22.11
CA GLY A 66 16.82 16.67 -21.21
C GLY A 66 15.99 17.96 -21.09
N SER A 67 14.92 18.11 -21.85
CA SER A 67 14.00 19.22 -21.67
C SER A 67 13.11 19.03 -20.43
N TYR A 68 12.50 20.12 -19.95
CA TYR A 68 11.54 20.06 -18.85
C TYR A 68 10.28 20.84 -19.17
N ARG A 69 9.19 20.48 -18.51
CA ARG A 69 7.90 21.17 -18.55
C ARG A 69 7.43 21.42 -17.13
N THR A 70 6.88 22.61 -16.90
CA THR A 70 6.29 22.96 -15.61
C THR A 70 4.79 23.15 -15.78
N PHE A 71 4.04 22.57 -14.86
CA PHE A 71 2.59 22.66 -14.78
C PHE A 71 2.25 23.30 -13.43
N ALA A 72 1.44 24.35 -13.46
CA ALA A 72 1.05 25.10 -12.26
C ALA A 72 -0.48 25.08 -12.14
N GLY A 73 -0.95 24.73 -10.97
CA GLY A 73 -2.36 24.81 -10.63
C GLY A 73 -2.83 26.27 -10.55
N THR A 74 -4.13 26.46 -10.71
CA THR A 74 -4.76 27.80 -10.71
C THR A 74 -5.05 28.32 -9.31
N ASP A 75 -4.98 27.47 -8.26
CA ASP A 75 -5.41 27.80 -6.90
C ASP A 75 -4.38 28.59 -6.07
N GLY A 76 -3.30 29.08 -6.69
CA GLY A 76 -2.35 30.04 -6.10
C GLY A 76 -1.64 29.61 -4.82
N GLY A 77 -1.73 28.33 -4.43
CA GLY A 77 -1.16 27.81 -3.20
C GLY A 77 0.38 27.74 -3.25
N THR A 78 1.03 28.01 -2.14
CA THR A 78 2.47 27.77 -1.91
C THR A 78 2.77 26.28 -1.75
N ALA A 79 2.07 25.41 -2.48
CA ALA A 79 2.26 23.97 -2.41
C ALA A 79 3.68 23.56 -2.85
N ALA A 80 4.22 22.55 -2.21
CA ALA A 80 5.51 21.98 -2.57
C ALA A 80 5.53 21.58 -4.06
N VAL A 81 6.67 21.80 -4.71
CA VAL A 81 6.86 21.43 -6.11
C VAL A 81 7.11 19.93 -6.19
N SER A 82 6.22 19.21 -6.88
CA SER A 82 6.42 17.80 -7.18
C SER A 82 7.30 17.63 -8.43
N GLU A 83 8.14 16.61 -8.45
CA GLU A 83 9.02 16.33 -9.57
C GLU A 83 8.79 14.92 -10.13
N LEU A 84 8.69 14.84 -11.46
CA LEU A 84 8.62 13.59 -12.22
C LEU A 84 9.76 13.58 -13.23
N GLU A 85 10.69 12.64 -13.10
CA GLU A 85 11.77 12.45 -14.05
C GLU A 85 11.49 11.24 -14.94
N VAL A 86 11.27 11.48 -16.23
CA VAL A 86 11.00 10.44 -17.22
C VAL A 86 12.29 10.07 -17.92
N HIS A 87 12.74 8.83 -17.74
CA HIS A 87 13.97 8.31 -18.34
C HIS A 87 13.77 7.74 -19.75
N ARG A 88 12.55 7.22 -20.03
CA ARG A 88 12.23 6.59 -21.33
C ARG A 88 10.87 6.99 -21.86
N TRP A 89 10.80 7.37 -23.13
CA TRP A 89 9.58 7.78 -23.79
C TRP A 89 8.43 6.75 -23.74
N ARG A 90 8.74 5.46 -23.60
CA ARG A 90 7.73 4.39 -23.52
C ARG A 90 6.81 4.50 -22.31
N PHE A 91 7.23 5.20 -21.23
CA PHE A 91 6.39 5.53 -20.08
C PHE A 91 5.04 6.10 -20.49
N PHE A 92 5.03 7.13 -21.34
CA PHE A 92 3.79 7.78 -21.77
C PHE A 92 2.84 6.84 -22.52
N GLY A 93 3.39 5.93 -23.32
CA GLY A 93 2.60 4.91 -24.00
C GLY A 93 2.01 3.85 -23.05
N ARG A 94 2.71 3.50 -21.99
CA ARG A 94 2.22 2.61 -20.94
C ARG A 94 1.10 3.27 -20.15
N LEU A 95 1.30 4.52 -19.72
CA LEU A 95 0.31 5.31 -19.01
C LEU A 95 -1.00 5.44 -19.80
N LEU A 96 -0.94 5.76 -21.08
CA LEU A 96 -2.14 5.87 -21.92
C LEU A 96 -2.89 4.56 -22.12
N ARG A 97 -2.16 3.43 -22.22
CA ARG A 97 -2.79 2.10 -22.46
C ARG A 97 -3.36 1.47 -21.22
N ARG A 98 -2.71 1.68 -20.06
CA ARG A 98 -3.00 0.95 -18.83
C ARG A 98 -3.23 1.83 -17.60
N GLY A 99 -3.23 3.16 -17.75
CA GLY A 99 -3.42 4.09 -16.63
C GLY A 99 -2.41 3.85 -15.50
N ASP A 100 -2.90 3.83 -14.26
CA ASP A 100 -2.09 3.68 -13.06
C ASP A 100 -1.27 2.39 -13.04
N MET A 101 -1.83 1.30 -13.58
CA MET A 101 -1.11 0.03 -13.77
C MET A 101 0.13 0.23 -14.63
N GLY A 102 -0.03 0.93 -15.76
CA GLY A 102 1.08 1.22 -16.67
C GLY A 102 2.11 2.17 -16.07
N ALA A 103 1.70 3.07 -15.20
CA ALA A 103 2.61 3.96 -14.47
C ALA A 103 3.45 3.15 -13.46
N GLY A 104 2.82 2.28 -12.67
CA GLY A 104 3.51 1.42 -11.70
C GLY A 104 4.48 0.44 -12.36
N GLU A 105 4.06 -0.26 -13.44
CA GLU A 105 4.97 -1.13 -14.22
C GLU A 105 6.16 -0.37 -14.78
N ALA A 106 5.95 0.85 -15.25
CA ALA A 106 7.00 1.71 -15.77
C ALA A 106 7.98 2.16 -14.68
N TYR A 107 7.49 2.38 -13.46
CA TYR A 107 8.33 2.69 -12.30
C TYR A 107 9.26 1.51 -11.94
N VAL A 108 8.69 0.32 -11.81
CA VAL A 108 9.45 -0.91 -11.54
C VAL A 108 10.52 -1.17 -12.59
N ASP A 109 10.21 -0.88 -13.87
CA ASP A 109 11.16 -1.03 -14.98
C ASP A 109 12.18 0.14 -15.09
N GLY A 110 12.12 1.14 -14.20
CA GLY A 110 13.00 2.31 -14.23
C GLY A 110 12.78 3.23 -15.43
N ASP A 111 11.55 3.33 -15.92
CA ASP A 111 11.19 4.25 -17.01
C ASP A 111 10.98 5.70 -16.52
N TRP A 112 10.73 5.85 -15.22
CA TRP A 112 10.60 7.14 -14.54
C TRP A 112 10.98 7.02 -13.05
N SER A 113 11.26 8.16 -12.43
CA SER A 113 11.53 8.29 -10.99
C SER A 113 11.00 9.61 -10.45
N SER A 114 11.01 9.76 -9.12
CA SER A 114 10.74 11.00 -8.42
C SER A 114 11.59 11.06 -7.15
N PRO A 115 12.12 12.21 -6.76
CA PRO A 115 12.80 12.39 -5.49
C PRO A 115 11.84 12.33 -4.30
N ASP A 116 10.54 12.63 -4.51
CA ASP A 116 9.47 12.54 -3.53
C ASP A 116 8.24 11.85 -4.14
N LEU A 117 8.18 10.52 -4.00
CA LEU A 117 7.06 9.72 -4.49
C LEU A 117 5.76 10.04 -3.73
N VAL A 118 5.83 10.38 -2.46
CA VAL A 118 4.65 10.71 -1.64
C VAL A 118 4.04 12.03 -2.11
N GLY A 119 4.86 13.07 -2.25
CA GLY A 119 4.42 14.36 -2.77
C GLY A 119 3.88 14.27 -4.20
N LEU A 120 4.55 13.50 -5.07
CA LEU A 120 4.09 13.26 -6.44
C LEU A 120 2.75 12.53 -6.48
N THR A 121 2.57 11.49 -5.65
CA THR A 121 1.30 10.76 -5.57
C THR A 121 0.18 11.66 -5.07
N ARG A 122 0.44 12.46 -4.04
CA ARG A 122 -0.53 13.44 -3.53
C ARG A 122 -0.93 14.45 -4.59
N PHE A 123 0.04 15.00 -5.34
CA PHE A 123 -0.26 15.90 -6.47
C PHE A 123 -1.24 15.28 -7.47
N PHE A 124 -1.06 14.01 -7.85
CA PHE A 124 -1.97 13.32 -8.77
C PHE A 124 -3.34 13.05 -8.16
N LEU A 125 -3.42 12.73 -6.87
CA LEU A 125 -4.69 12.54 -6.16
C LEU A 125 -5.48 13.84 -6.06
N ASP A 126 -4.82 14.95 -5.72
CA ASP A 126 -5.45 16.27 -5.63
C ASP A 126 -6.01 16.74 -6.98
N ASN A 127 -5.47 16.23 -8.10
CA ASN A 127 -5.89 16.54 -9.46
C ASN A 127 -6.60 15.37 -10.17
N GLU A 128 -7.09 14.35 -9.46
CA GLU A 128 -7.68 13.15 -10.07
C GLU A 128 -8.85 13.48 -11.01
N ALA A 129 -9.72 14.40 -10.61
CA ALA A 129 -10.90 14.77 -11.38
C ALA A 129 -10.53 15.38 -12.75
N GLU A 130 -9.51 16.24 -12.79
CA GLU A 130 -9.03 16.94 -13.99
C GLU A 130 -8.22 16.01 -14.91
N LEU A 131 -7.49 15.08 -14.30
CA LEU A 131 -6.60 14.16 -14.99
C LEU A 131 -7.26 12.83 -15.37
N ALA A 132 -8.51 12.57 -14.94
CA ALA A 132 -9.24 11.36 -15.30
C ALA A 132 -9.25 11.13 -16.81
N PRO A 133 -8.85 9.94 -17.33
CA PRO A 133 -8.82 9.70 -18.77
C PRO A 133 -10.24 9.70 -19.36
N PRO A 134 -10.42 10.12 -20.61
CA PRO A 134 -11.69 9.93 -21.31
C PRO A 134 -12.08 8.45 -21.31
N ASN A 135 -13.37 8.14 -21.17
CA ASN A 135 -13.91 6.78 -21.04
C ASN A 135 -13.48 5.77 -22.14
N LEU A 136 -12.96 6.26 -23.26
CA LEU A 136 -12.52 5.45 -24.42
C LEU A 136 -11.06 4.99 -24.35
N VAL A 137 -10.22 5.67 -23.55
CA VAL A 137 -8.80 5.33 -23.44
C VAL A 137 -8.64 4.14 -22.50
N GLY A 138 -7.98 3.07 -22.97
CA GLY A 138 -7.72 1.87 -22.14
C GLY A 138 -8.72 0.72 -22.31
N ALA A 139 -9.69 0.79 -23.23
CA ALA A 139 -10.67 -0.28 -23.43
C ALA A 139 -10.03 -1.66 -23.73
N ALA A 140 -9.00 -1.69 -24.57
CA ALA A 140 -8.27 -2.93 -24.89
C ALA A 140 -7.47 -3.48 -23.69
N GLY A 141 -6.87 -2.61 -22.88
CA GLY A 141 -6.21 -2.98 -21.63
C GLY A 141 -7.20 -3.59 -20.64
N ARG A 142 -8.34 -2.95 -20.45
CA ARG A 142 -9.41 -3.46 -19.57
C ARG A 142 -9.95 -4.83 -19.99
N LEU A 143 -10.04 -5.12 -21.29
CA LEU A 143 -10.48 -6.44 -21.77
C LEU A 143 -9.47 -7.53 -21.43
N ARG A 144 -8.17 -7.26 -21.62
CA ARG A 144 -7.10 -8.19 -21.24
C ARG A 144 -7.09 -8.42 -19.71
N ASP A 145 -7.20 -7.36 -18.91
CA ASP A 145 -7.20 -7.43 -17.46
C ASP A 145 -8.43 -8.22 -16.95
N ARG A 146 -9.59 -8.07 -17.59
CA ARG A 146 -10.78 -8.90 -17.32
C ARG A 146 -10.54 -10.38 -17.59
N LEU A 147 -9.91 -10.73 -18.70
CA LEU A 147 -9.61 -12.14 -19.03
C LEU A 147 -8.63 -12.72 -18.01
N THR A 148 -7.62 -11.96 -17.61
CA THR A 148 -6.66 -12.39 -16.59
C THR A 148 -7.33 -12.58 -15.23
N HIS A 149 -8.24 -11.69 -14.85
CA HIS A 149 -8.99 -11.77 -13.59
C HIS A 149 -9.95 -12.98 -13.55
N LEU A 150 -10.60 -13.32 -14.67
CA LEU A 150 -11.45 -14.51 -14.74
C LEU A 150 -10.66 -15.82 -14.51
N LEU A 151 -9.39 -15.84 -14.91
CA LEU A 151 -8.49 -16.97 -14.69
C LEU A 151 -7.95 -17.06 -13.24
N ARG A 152 -8.01 -15.97 -12.47
CA ARG A 152 -7.54 -15.88 -11.08
C ARG A 152 -8.68 -15.86 -10.05
N SER A 153 -9.86 -16.39 -10.37
CA SER A 153 -10.98 -16.46 -9.41
C SER A 153 -10.60 -17.25 -8.16
N ASN A 154 -10.97 -16.75 -6.96
CA ASN A 154 -10.63 -17.33 -5.65
C ASN A 154 -11.36 -18.65 -5.35
N THR A 155 -11.26 -19.63 -6.25
CA THR A 155 -11.58 -21.03 -5.95
C THR A 155 -10.63 -21.54 -4.86
N ARG A 156 -11.01 -22.60 -4.12
CA ARG A 156 -10.17 -23.19 -3.05
C ARG A 156 -8.71 -23.40 -3.45
N THR A 157 -8.48 -23.90 -4.67
CA THR A 157 -7.12 -24.14 -5.19
C THR A 157 -6.40 -22.85 -5.55
N GLN A 158 -7.11 -21.89 -6.13
CA GLN A 158 -6.52 -20.62 -6.55
C GLN A 158 -6.28 -19.68 -5.36
N ALA A 159 -7.16 -19.66 -4.35
CA ALA A 159 -6.95 -18.91 -3.12
C ALA A 159 -5.63 -19.31 -2.42
N ARG A 160 -5.35 -20.62 -2.34
CA ARG A 160 -4.07 -21.12 -1.83
C ARG A 160 -2.87 -20.63 -2.63
N ARG A 161 -2.95 -20.63 -3.97
CA ARG A 161 -1.87 -20.14 -4.85
C ARG A 161 -1.67 -18.63 -4.76
N ASN A 162 -2.76 -17.88 -4.71
CA ASN A 162 -2.70 -16.42 -4.61
C ASN A 162 -2.05 -16.00 -3.28
N ILE A 163 -2.45 -16.62 -2.17
CA ILE A 163 -1.89 -16.36 -0.84
C ILE A 163 -0.40 -16.78 -0.78
N HIS A 164 -0.03 -17.93 -1.35
CA HIS A 164 1.39 -18.30 -1.44
C HIS A 164 2.19 -17.24 -2.20
N ALA A 165 1.74 -16.78 -3.35
CA ALA A 165 2.46 -15.78 -4.14
C ALA A 165 2.60 -14.43 -3.41
N HIS A 166 1.64 -14.06 -2.56
CA HIS A 166 1.64 -12.81 -1.82
C HIS A 166 2.53 -12.85 -0.56
N TYR A 167 2.47 -13.96 0.20
CA TYR A 167 3.20 -14.10 1.48
C TYR A 167 4.53 -14.87 1.35
N ASP A 168 4.93 -15.25 0.14
CA ASP A 168 6.30 -15.68 -0.20
C ASP A 168 7.30 -14.50 -0.24
N LEU A 169 6.82 -13.26 -0.10
CA LEU A 169 7.64 -12.13 0.36
C LEU A 169 8.10 -12.51 1.78
N SER A 170 9.42 -12.53 2.02
CA SER A 170 10.00 -13.06 3.26
C SER A 170 9.51 -12.30 4.52
N ASN A 171 9.47 -12.99 5.67
CA ASN A 171 9.12 -12.34 6.94
C ASN A 171 10.01 -11.12 7.22
N GLU A 172 11.31 -11.19 6.83
CA GLU A 172 12.27 -10.11 6.99
C GLU A 172 11.83 -8.82 6.26
N LEU A 173 11.16 -8.93 5.13
CA LEU A 173 10.60 -7.75 4.46
C LEU A 173 9.48 -7.11 5.29
N TYR A 174 8.59 -7.91 5.85
CA TYR A 174 7.49 -7.41 6.67
C TYR A 174 7.98 -6.81 8.00
N GLU A 175 9.01 -7.39 8.60
CA GLU A 175 9.67 -6.87 9.82
C GLU A 175 10.27 -5.47 9.62
N LEU A 176 10.60 -5.07 8.39
CA LEU A 176 11.14 -3.73 8.09
C LEU A 176 10.13 -2.59 8.32
N PHE A 177 8.83 -2.85 8.21
CA PHE A 177 7.83 -1.78 8.25
C PHE A 177 6.61 -2.08 9.13
N LEU A 178 6.42 -3.30 9.60
CA LEU A 178 5.37 -3.63 10.55
C LEU A 178 5.86 -3.40 12.00
N ASP A 179 4.91 -3.29 12.91
CA ASP A 179 5.15 -3.28 14.36
C ASP A 179 5.54 -4.69 14.87
N PRO A 180 6.01 -4.83 16.13
CA PRO A 180 6.40 -6.13 16.68
C PRO A 180 5.31 -7.21 16.66
N SER A 181 4.02 -6.81 16.64
CA SER A 181 2.91 -7.76 16.48
C SER A 181 2.83 -8.36 15.08
N MET A 182 3.59 -7.87 14.12
CA MET A 182 3.54 -8.26 12.71
C MET A 182 2.14 -8.14 12.12
N THR A 183 1.43 -7.06 12.47
CA THR A 183 0.06 -6.86 12.03
C THR A 183 0.01 -6.15 10.69
N TYR A 184 -0.25 -6.91 9.63
CA TYR A 184 -0.40 -6.39 8.27
C TYR A 184 -1.86 -5.99 8.00
N SER A 185 -2.29 -4.94 8.68
CA SER A 185 -3.60 -4.29 8.53
C SER A 185 -3.57 -2.91 9.17
N SER A 186 -4.56 -2.06 8.86
CA SER A 186 -4.59 -0.70 9.40
C SER A 186 -4.75 -0.68 10.92
N ALA A 187 -4.06 0.25 11.58
CA ALA A 187 -4.11 0.45 13.02
C ALA A 187 -5.18 1.50 13.39
N LEU A 188 -5.56 1.55 14.68
CA LEU A 188 -6.52 2.52 15.20
C LEU A 188 -5.79 3.64 15.95
N PHE A 189 -5.56 4.78 15.28
CA PHE A 189 -5.00 5.99 15.87
C PHE A 189 -6.14 6.88 16.40
N ASP A 190 -6.74 6.50 17.53
CA ASP A 190 -7.88 7.21 18.12
C ASP A 190 -7.50 8.44 18.96
N ARG A 191 -6.19 8.69 19.14
CA ARG A 191 -5.64 9.86 19.83
C ARG A 191 -4.27 10.23 19.28
N PRO A 192 -3.84 11.52 19.39
CA PRO A 192 -2.53 11.96 18.98
C PRO A 192 -1.40 11.27 19.78
N GLY A 193 -0.26 11.04 19.13
CA GLY A 193 0.96 10.55 19.79
C GLY A 193 1.03 9.03 20.01
N LEU A 194 0.08 8.24 19.48
CA LEU A 194 0.24 6.80 19.44
C LEU A 194 1.34 6.43 18.43
N ASP A 195 2.24 5.54 18.82
CA ASP A 195 3.06 4.79 17.87
C ASP A 195 2.25 3.67 17.20
N LEU A 196 2.85 2.99 16.23
CA LEU A 196 2.17 1.95 15.46
C LEU A 196 1.76 0.77 16.33
N GLU A 197 2.62 0.32 17.23
CA GLU A 197 2.36 -0.81 18.13
C GLU A 197 1.17 -0.52 19.06
N ALA A 198 1.16 0.63 19.72
CA ALA A 198 0.05 1.05 20.56
C ALA A 198 -1.27 1.21 19.78
N ALA A 199 -1.21 1.70 18.55
CA ALA A 199 -2.37 1.84 17.68
C ALA A 199 -2.90 0.48 17.19
N GLN A 200 -2.02 -0.50 16.90
CA GLN A 200 -2.42 -1.88 16.59
C GLN A 200 -3.07 -2.55 17.80
N ARG A 201 -2.46 -2.42 18.98
CA ARG A 201 -3.04 -2.94 20.22
C ARG A 201 -4.39 -2.30 20.53
N ARG A 202 -4.57 -0.99 20.28
CA ARG A 202 -5.86 -0.28 20.43
C ARG A 202 -6.92 -0.83 19.48
N LYS A 203 -6.57 -1.16 18.26
CA LYS A 203 -7.44 -1.86 17.31
C LYS A 203 -7.91 -3.22 17.87
N TYR A 204 -7.01 -4.03 18.38
CA TYR A 204 -7.35 -5.32 18.96
C TYR A 204 -8.33 -5.18 20.13
N GLN A 205 -8.09 -4.22 21.02
CA GLN A 205 -9.02 -3.91 22.12
C GLN A 205 -10.41 -3.57 21.60
N ARG A 206 -10.50 -2.72 20.57
CA ARG A 206 -11.78 -2.32 19.98
C ARG A 206 -12.52 -3.52 19.36
N LEU A 207 -11.83 -4.38 18.66
CA LEU A 207 -12.44 -5.59 18.09
C LEU A 207 -12.90 -6.56 19.18
N ALA A 208 -12.12 -6.72 20.22
CA ALA A 208 -12.48 -7.54 21.38
C ALA A 208 -13.71 -7.00 22.12
N GLU A 209 -13.81 -5.68 22.34
CA GLU A 209 -14.97 -4.99 22.89
C GLU A 209 -16.24 -5.27 22.04
N TRP A 210 -16.15 -5.15 20.72
CA TRP A 210 -17.29 -5.39 19.82
C TRP A 210 -17.70 -6.86 19.74
N ALA A 211 -16.73 -7.77 19.76
CA ALA A 211 -17.01 -9.20 19.84
C ALA A 211 -17.49 -9.63 21.23
N GLY A 212 -17.38 -8.76 22.25
CA GLY A 212 -17.72 -9.08 23.65
C GLY A 212 -16.88 -10.21 24.18
N LEU A 213 -15.56 -10.17 23.96
CA LEU A 213 -14.66 -11.26 24.37
C LEU A 213 -14.48 -11.28 25.90
N GLU A 214 -14.61 -12.46 26.48
CA GLU A 214 -14.45 -12.71 27.90
C GLU A 214 -13.47 -13.89 28.15
N ALA A 215 -12.87 -13.93 29.33
CA ALA A 215 -11.95 -14.98 29.70
C ALA A 215 -12.59 -16.38 29.59
N GLY A 216 -11.83 -17.32 29.05
CA GLY A 216 -12.26 -18.70 28.86
C GLY A 216 -13.04 -18.96 27.58
N GLN A 217 -13.53 -17.95 26.88
CA GLN A 217 -14.20 -18.11 25.59
C GLN A 217 -13.27 -18.69 24.54
N HIS A 218 -13.82 -19.44 23.60
CA HIS A 218 -13.12 -19.98 22.45
C HIS A 218 -13.40 -19.13 21.20
N VAL A 219 -12.40 -18.43 20.71
CA VAL A 219 -12.46 -17.49 19.59
C VAL A 219 -11.89 -18.13 18.33
N LEU A 220 -12.58 -17.99 17.20
CA LEU A 220 -12.02 -18.26 15.87
C LEU A 220 -11.48 -16.95 15.28
N GLU A 221 -10.20 -16.93 14.94
CA GLU A 221 -9.61 -15.85 14.13
C GLU A 221 -9.44 -16.32 12.70
N ILE A 222 -10.21 -15.70 11.75
CA ILE A 222 -10.14 -16.03 10.34
C ILE A 222 -9.14 -15.08 9.66
N GLY A 223 -8.01 -15.63 9.20
CA GLY A 223 -6.90 -14.84 8.68
C GLY A 223 -5.97 -14.33 9.77
N CYS A 224 -5.45 -15.25 10.62
CA CYS A 224 -4.67 -14.87 11.78
C CYS A 224 -3.28 -14.26 11.49
N GLY A 225 -2.84 -14.23 10.24
CA GLY A 225 -1.54 -13.68 9.88
C GLY A 225 -0.41 -14.31 10.71
N TRP A 226 0.43 -13.46 11.27
CA TRP A 226 1.55 -13.86 12.14
C TRP A 226 1.17 -14.01 13.63
N GLY A 227 -0.15 -14.00 13.95
CA GLY A 227 -0.67 -14.35 15.27
C GLY A 227 -0.78 -13.21 16.26
N GLY A 228 -0.67 -11.93 15.82
CA GLY A 228 -0.69 -10.79 16.75
C GLY A 228 -1.98 -10.65 17.55
N PHE A 229 -3.16 -10.77 16.91
CA PHE A 229 -4.43 -10.73 17.65
C PHE A 229 -4.63 -11.99 18.52
N ALA A 230 -4.25 -13.17 18.03
CA ALA A 230 -4.34 -14.41 18.80
C ALA A 230 -3.53 -14.34 20.11
N GLU A 231 -2.30 -13.81 20.03
CA GLU A 231 -1.46 -13.55 21.20
C GLU A 231 -2.12 -12.57 22.17
N PHE A 232 -2.59 -11.43 21.66
CA PHE A 232 -3.30 -10.42 22.45
C PHE A 232 -4.53 -11.02 23.17
N ALA A 233 -5.39 -11.74 22.45
CA ALA A 233 -6.62 -12.29 23.02
C ALA A 233 -6.35 -13.36 24.08
N ALA A 234 -5.30 -14.18 23.89
CA ALA A 234 -4.93 -15.20 24.86
C ALA A 234 -4.23 -14.61 26.09
N THR A 235 -3.35 -13.62 25.91
CA THR A 235 -2.55 -13.05 27.00
C THR A 235 -3.36 -12.06 27.83
N GLU A 236 -4.05 -11.13 27.20
CA GLU A 236 -4.69 -10.03 27.92
C GLU A 236 -6.14 -10.32 28.32
N LEU A 237 -6.84 -11.13 27.53
CA LEU A 237 -8.25 -11.44 27.80
C LEU A 237 -8.47 -12.84 28.33
N GLY A 238 -7.45 -13.70 28.33
CA GLY A 238 -7.56 -15.08 28.81
C GLY A 238 -8.41 -15.98 27.91
N CYS A 239 -8.59 -15.63 26.63
CA CYS A 239 -9.32 -16.42 25.65
C CYS A 239 -8.53 -17.67 25.23
N ARG A 240 -9.23 -18.67 24.72
CA ARG A 240 -8.67 -19.71 23.86
C ARG A 240 -8.87 -19.28 22.42
N VAL A 241 -7.86 -19.41 21.56
CA VAL A 241 -7.94 -18.98 20.18
C VAL A 241 -7.61 -20.11 19.22
N THR A 242 -8.45 -20.30 18.21
CA THR A 242 -8.10 -21.06 17.00
C THR A 242 -7.87 -20.05 15.89
N GLY A 243 -6.59 -19.81 15.55
CA GLY A 243 -6.21 -18.97 14.42
C GLY A 243 -6.06 -19.79 13.14
N ILE A 244 -6.68 -19.34 12.06
CA ILE A 244 -6.55 -20.02 10.76
C ILE A 244 -5.93 -19.11 9.70
N THR A 245 -5.07 -19.67 8.88
CA THR A 245 -4.47 -19.02 7.69
C THR A 245 -4.27 -20.05 6.58
N LEU A 246 -4.11 -19.60 5.35
CA LEU A 246 -3.70 -20.46 4.23
C LEU A 246 -2.17 -20.43 3.99
N SER A 247 -1.45 -19.46 4.57
CA SER A 247 0.00 -19.33 4.46
C SER A 247 0.71 -20.26 5.48
N LYS A 248 1.57 -21.14 4.95
CA LYS A 248 2.41 -22.00 5.80
C LYS A 248 3.47 -21.18 6.56
N GLU A 249 4.00 -20.14 5.93
CA GLU A 249 5.00 -19.23 6.51
C GLU A 249 4.42 -18.48 7.70
N GLN A 250 3.24 -17.86 7.52
CA GLN A 250 2.53 -17.21 8.62
C GLN A 250 2.23 -18.20 9.76
N ALA A 251 1.71 -19.38 9.43
CA ALA A 251 1.38 -20.39 10.43
C ALA A 251 2.63 -20.86 11.21
N SER A 252 3.77 -21.03 10.52
CA SER A 252 5.03 -21.41 11.17
C SER A 252 5.52 -20.33 12.12
N PHE A 253 5.49 -19.07 11.69
CA PHE A 253 5.86 -17.93 12.51
C PHE A 253 4.93 -17.79 13.72
N ALA A 254 3.61 -17.81 13.50
CA ALA A 254 2.61 -17.66 14.56
C ALA A 254 2.72 -18.78 15.62
N ARG A 255 3.01 -20.02 15.22
CA ARG A 255 3.23 -21.12 16.16
C ARG A 255 4.44 -20.88 17.04
N ARG A 256 5.60 -20.49 16.45
CA ARG A 256 6.80 -20.14 17.23
C ARG A 256 6.51 -19.01 18.20
N ARG A 257 5.82 -17.95 17.76
CA ARG A 257 5.37 -16.84 18.62
C ARG A 257 4.56 -17.34 19.82
N MET A 258 3.63 -18.26 19.61
CA MET A 258 2.82 -18.84 20.71
C MET A 258 3.66 -19.73 21.64
N GLU A 259 4.62 -20.48 21.11
CA GLU A 259 5.56 -21.27 21.89
C GLU A 259 6.43 -20.37 22.77
N ASP A 260 7.03 -19.33 22.20
CA ASP A 260 7.90 -18.36 22.88
C ASP A 260 7.15 -17.58 23.98
N ALA A 261 5.86 -17.29 23.75
CA ALA A 261 4.98 -16.65 24.71
C ALA A 261 4.37 -17.61 25.76
N GLY A 262 4.62 -18.92 25.66
CA GLY A 262 4.03 -19.91 26.56
C GLY A 262 2.52 -20.08 26.42
N LEU A 263 1.98 -19.87 25.21
CA LEU A 263 0.55 -19.88 24.93
C LEU A 263 0.07 -21.11 24.14
N SER A 264 0.91 -22.11 23.94
CA SER A 264 0.61 -23.31 23.13
C SER A 264 -0.58 -24.14 23.63
N ASP A 265 -0.95 -24.00 24.89
CA ASP A 265 -2.13 -24.63 25.51
C ASP A 265 -3.43 -23.85 25.25
N ARG A 266 -3.34 -22.58 24.90
CA ARG A 266 -4.48 -21.67 24.68
C ARG A 266 -4.70 -21.32 23.23
N VAL A 267 -3.65 -21.28 22.40
CA VAL A 267 -3.72 -20.86 21.00
C VAL A 267 -3.33 -22.01 20.08
N GLN A 268 -4.24 -22.36 19.17
CA GLN A 268 -4.02 -23.33 18.11
C GLN A 268 -3.96 -22.64 16.76
N ILE A 269 -2.83 -22.71 16.03
CA ILE A 269 -2.70 -22.18 14.66
C ILE A 269 -2.83 -23.30 13.63
N ARG A 270 -3.80 -23.18 12.71
CA ARG A 270 -4.13 -24.19 11.70
C ARG A 270 -3.97 -23.62 10.28
N VAL A 271 -3.42 -24.45 9.37
CA VAL A 271 -3.40 -24.16 7.94
C VAL A 271 -4.64 -24.80 7.32
N VAL A 272 -5.75 -24.04 7.26
CA VAL A 272 -7.04 -24.52 6.80
C VAL A 272 -7.83 -23.38 6.15
N ASP A 273 -8.61 -23.72 5.12
CA ASP A 273 -9.56 -22.77 4.53
C ASP A 273 -10.75 -22.56 5.49
N TYR A 274 -11.20 -21.31 5.63
CA TYR A 274 -12.32 -20.99 6.53
C TYR A 274 -13.58 -21.82 6.24
N ARG A 275 -13.80 -22.17 4.99
CA ARG A 275 -14.94 -23.01 4.52
C ARG A 275 -14.91 -24.43 5.07
N ASP A 276 -13.72 -24.91 5.47
CA ASP A 276 -13.49 -26.26 5.96
C ASP A 276 -13.40 -26.32 7.51
N VAL A 277 -13.72 -25.22 8.21
CA VAL A 277 -13.82 -25.19 9.67
C VAL A 277 -15.10 -25.90 10.10
N ASP A 278 -14.98 -26.88 10.99
CA ASP A 278 -16.05 -27.77 11.44
C ASP A 278 -16.42 -27.64 12.93
N ALA A 279 -15.70 -26.79 13.68
CA ALA A 279 -15.94 -26.53 15.10
C ALA A 279 -16.83 -25.30 15.32
N CYS A 280 -17.42 -25.18 16.53
CA CYS A 280 -18.19 -24.02 16.95
C CYS A 280 -17.42 -23.18 17.98
N PHE A 281 -17.59 -21.86 17.91
CA PHE A 281 -16.85 -20.87 18.68
C PHE A 281 -17.82 -19.90 19.37
N ASP A 282 -17.36 -19.29 20.47
CA ASP A 282 -18.13 -18.29 21.19
C ASP A 282 -18.11 -16.93 20.48
N ALA A 283 -17.01 -16.66 19.73
CA ALA A 283 -16.88 -15.48 18.89
C ALA A 283 -16.04 -15.77 17.65
N VAL A 284 -16.21 -14.95 16.61
CA VAL A 284 -15.39 -14.93 15.40
C VAL A 284 -14.78 -13.55 15.24
N VAL A 285 -13.48 -13.48 14.95
CA VAL A 285 -12.77 -12.24 14.60
C VAL A 285 -12.10 -12.43 13.25
N SER A 286 -12.16 -11.41 12.39
CA SER A 286 -11.44 -11.40 11.12
C SER A 286 -11.00 -9.98 10.79
N ILE A 287 -9.70 -9.83 10.48
CA ILE A 287 -9.04 -8.53 10.30
C ILE A 287 -8.46 -8.48 8.89
N GLU A 288 -9.07 -7.64 8.02
CA GLU A 288 -8.63 -7.42 6.65
C GLU A 288 -8.34 -8.72 5.86
N MET A 289 -9.25 -9.68 5.98
CA MET A 289 -9.23 -10.92 5.23
C MET A 289 -10.36 -10.98 4.18
N LEU A 290 -11.45 -10.21 4.41
CA LEU A 290 -12.62 -10.22 3.55
C LEU A 290 -12.28 -9.75 2.12
N GLU A 291 -11.29 -8.89 1.98
CA GLU A 291 -10.75 -8.39 0.71
C GLU A 291 -10.23 -9.54 -0.19
N ALA A 292 -9.64 -10.55 0.45
CA ALA A 292 -9.11 -11.72 -0.23
C ALA A 292 -10.19 -12.77 -0.57
N VAL A 293 -11.41 -12.66 -0.03
CA VAL A 293 -12.52 -13.59 -0.32
C VAL A 293 -13.03 -13.41 -1.74
N GLY A 294 -13.19 -12.15 -2.17
CA GLY A 294 -13.77 -11.78 -3.47
C GLY A 294 -15.30 -11.83 -3.47
N HIS A 295 -15.91 -10.91 -4.24
CA HIS A 295 -17.35 -10.66 -4.26
C HIS A 295 -18.23 -11.92 -4.41
N ARG A 296 -17.80 -12.88 -5.24
CA ARG A 296 -18.58 -14.11 -5.52
C ARG A 296 -18.71 -15.05 -4.31
N PHE A 297 -17.86 -14.89 -3.31
CA PHE A 297 -17.79 -15.80 -2.16
C PHE A 297 -18.15 -15.12 -0.84
N LEU A 298 -18.65 -13.87 -0.89
CA LEU A 298 -19.07 -13.15 0.31
C LEU A 298 -20.21 -13.89 1.04
N ASP A 299 -21.21 -14.35 0.31
CA ASP A 299 -22.32 -15.14 0.90
C ASP A 299 -21.78 -16.38 1.61
N SER A 300 -20.90 -17.15 0.95
CA SER A 300 -20.27 -18.34 1.53
C SER A 300 -19.40 -18.01 2.77
N PHE A 301 -18.81 -16.82 2.81
CA PHE A 301 -18.08 -16.37 4.00
C PHE A 301 -19.03 -16.16 5.19
N PHE A 302 -20.11 -15.42 4.98
CA PHE A 302 -21.08 -15.15 6.06
C PHE A 302 -21.87 -16.41 6.47
N GLU A 303 -22.21 -17.30 5.53
CA GLU A 303 -22.77 -18.62 5.83
C GLU A 303 -21.82 -19.46 6.71
N THR A 304 -20.53 -19.38 6.44
CA THR A 304 -19.53 -20.08 7.25
C THR A 304 -19.44 -19.47 8.65
N VAL A 305 -19.40 -18.14 8.73
CA VAL A 305 -19.37 -17.43 10.04
C VAL A 305 -20.59 -17.80 10.88
N ASP A 306 -21.79 -17.79 10.30
CA ASP A 306 -23.05 -18.19 10.98
C ASP A 306 -22.97 -19.65 11.47
N ARG A 307 -22.52 -20.56 10.63
CA ARG A 307 -22.41 -21.99 10.94
C ARG A 307 -21.43 -22.31 12.07
N VAL A 308 -20.34 -21.56 12.19
CA VAL A 308 -19.30 -21.81 13.21
C VAL A 308 -19.51 -21.03 14.49
N LEU A 309 -20.46 -20.08 14.55
CA LEU A 309 -20.85 -19.39 15.77
C LEU A 309 -21.82 -20.23 16.59
N ARG A 310 -21.59 -20.25 17.89
CA ARG A 310 -22.59 -20.74 18.84
C ARG A 310 -23.80 -19.80 18.91
N PRO A 311 -24.98 -20.30 19.28
CA PRO A 311 -26.12 -19.43 19.53
C PRO A 311 -25.76 -18.31 20.52
N GLY A 312 -26.01 -17.06 20.13
CA GLY A 312 -25.65 -15.87 20.91
C GLY A 312 -24.22 -15.41 20.75
N GLY A 313 -23.38 -16.13 19.99
CA GLY A 313 -22.02 -15.72 19.66
C GLY A 313 -22.00 -14.44 18.80
N ARG A 314 -20.87 -13.75 18.84
CA ARG A 314 -20.67 -12.47 18.13
C ARG A 314 -19.55 -12.55 17.12
N VAL A 315 -19.63 -11.72 16.07
CA VAL A 315 -18.56 -11.54 15.09
C VAL A 315 -18.07 -10.09 15.10
N ALA A 316 -16.75 -9.90 15.09
CA ALA A 316 -16.13 -8.61 14.84
C ALA A 316 -15.29 -8.69 13.57
N LEU A 317 -15.56 -7.80 12.63
CA LEU A 317 -14.87 -7.72 11.35
C LEU A 317 -14.23 -6.35 11.18
N GLN A 318 -12.99 -6.34 10.72
CA GLN A 318 -12.35 -5.16 10.14
C GLN A 318 -12.16 -5.41 8.65
N THR A 319 -12.56 -4.47 7.82
CA THR A 319 -12.42 -4.56 6.36
C THR A 319 -12.23 -3.19 5.75
N ILE A 320 -11.54 -3.12 4.61
CA ILE A 320 -11.40 -1.91 3.81
C ILE A 320 -12.67 -1.73 2.99
N THR A 321 -13.25 -0.53 3.04
CA THR A 321 -14.43 -0.18 2.25
C THR A 321 -14.08 0.79 1.14
N ILE A 322 -14.89 0.82 0.10
CA ILE A 322 -14.82 1.80 -1.00
C ILE A 322 -16.17 2.48 -1.17
N PRO A 323 -16.22 3.73 -1.70
CA PRO A 323 -17.48 4.40 -1.98
C PRO A 323 -18.36 3.60 -2.96
N ASP A 324 -19.67 3.52 -2.70
CA ASP A 324 -20.63 2.76 -3.50
C ASP A 324 -20.62 3.16 -4.98
N GLN A 325 -20.39 4.46 -5.27
CA GLN A 325 -20.39 5.01 -6.62
C GLN A 325 -19.29 4.39 -7.51
N ILE A 326 -18.20 3.91 -6.91
CA ILE A 326 -17.09 3.31 -7.66
C ILE A 326 -17.07 1.79 -7.56
N TYR A 327 -17.89 1.17 -6.68
CA TYR A 327 -17.89 -0.27 -6.42
C TYR A 327 -18.07 -1.11 -7.70
N GLU A 328 -19.07 -0.81 -8.52
CA GLU A 328 -19.32 -1.55 -9.76
C GLU A 328 -18.16 -1.43 -10.78
N ARG A 329 -17.52 -0.27 -10.86
CA ARG A 329 -16.32 -0.06 -11.68
C ARG A 329 -15.16 -0.87 -11.14
N TYR A 330 -14.94 -0.81 -9.81
CA TYR A 330 -13.88 -1.54 -9.11
C TYR A 330 -14.05 -3.06 -9.24
N ARG A 331 -15.26 -3.56 -9.03
CA ARG A 331 -15.60 -4.99 -9.15
C ARG A 331 -15.29 -5.57 -10.54
N ARG A 332 -15.46 -4.78 -11.59
CA ARG A 332 -15.20 -5.16 -12.99
C ARG A 332 -13.77 -4.89 -13.47
N GLY A 333 -13.02 -4.15 -12.70
CA GLY A 333 -11.64 -3.74 -13.01
C GLY A 333 -10.59 -4.61 -12.33
N THR A 334 -9.35 -4.29 -12.60
CA THR A 334 -8.18 -4.79 -11.89
C THR A 334 -7.32 -3.59 -11.52
N ASP A 335 -6.83 -3.54 -10.30
CA ASP A 335 -5.85 -2.58 -9.81
C ASP A 335 -4.48 -3.26 -9.61
N TRP A 336 -3.51 -2.49 -9.17
CA TRP A 336 -2.16 -2.97 -8.90
C TRP A 336 -2.13 -4.11 -7.88
N ILE A 337 -2.86 -3.95 -6.77
CA ILE A 337 -2.89 -4.93 -5.69
C ILE A 337 -3.48 -6.26 -6.19
N ARG A 338 -4.60 -6.21 -6.90
CA ARG A 338 -5.25 -7.40 -7.47
C ARG A 338 -4.46 -8.07 -8.60
N ALA A 339 -3.60 -7.33 -9.28
CA ALA A 339 -2.82 -7.86 -10.39
C ALA A 339 -1.50 -8.48 -9.96
N TYR A 340 -0.86 -7.92 -8.91
CA TYR A 340 0.53 -8.24 -8.54
C TYR A 340 0.69 -8.70 -7.10
N VAL A 341 -0.32 -8.47 -6.26
CA VAL A 341 -0.25 -8.77 -4.83
C VAL A 341 -1.20 -9.92 -4.46
N PHE A 342 -2.43 -9.93 -4.98
CA PHE A 342 -3.44 -10.97 -4.69
C PHE A 342 -3.74 -11.90 -5.87
#